data_03ce553a63a20767d386e9cb387bebd6
#
_entry.id   03ce553a63a20767d386e9cb387bebd6
#
_cell.length_a   1.000
_cell.length_b   1.000
_cell.length_c   1.000
_cell.angle_alpha   90.00
_cell.angle_beta   90.00
_cell.angle_gamma   90.00
#
_symmetry.space_group_name_H-M   'P 1'
#
loop_
_entity.id
_entity.type
_entity.pdbx_description
1 polymer ?
#
loop_
_entity_poly.entity_id
_entity_poly.type
_entity_poly.pdbx_seq_one_letter_code
_entity_poly.pdbx_strand_id
1 'polypeptide(L)'
;MNNIKDVLDKLDIHEVGTYKNHFYVIPLKDSNDYARMYTKLDKNAINTEFPEFAKNTNESTTKITNYFETEVENVTYDIFLFADFNEDAYYVKIAERED
;
A
#
# COMPACT_ATOMS: atom_id res chain seq x y z
N MET A 1 -14.75 1.31 -0.10
CA MET A 1 -13.90 1.10 1.11
C MET A 1 -14.31 2.14 2.15
N ASN A 2 -15.14 1.69 3.10
CA ASN A 2 -15.77 2.64 4.03
C ASN A 2 -14.89 3.00 5.23
N ASN A 3 -13.85 2.20 5.50
CA ASN A 3 -13.03 2.36 6.71
C ASN A 3 -11.61 2.82 6.42
N ILE A 4 -11.38 3.48 5.28
CA ILE A 4 -10.02 3.89 4.92
C ILE A 4 -9.40 4.81 5.96
N LYS A 5 -10.20 5.71 6.53
CA LYS A 5 -9.71 6.62 7.55
C LYS A 5 -9.18 5.85 8.77
N ASP A 6 -9.89 4.82 9.20
CA ASP A 6 -9.47 3.99 10.32
C ASP A 6 -8.21 3.19 10.00
N VAL A 7 -8.09 2.74 8.75
CA VAL A 7 -6.88 2.05 8.28
C VAL A 7 -5.69 2.99 8.32
N LEU A 8 -5.84 4.19 7.79
CA LEU A 8 -4.77 5.19 7.78
C LEU A 8 -4.36 5.58 9.20
N ASP A 9 -5.33 5.74 10.09
CA ASP A 9 -5.05 6.05 11.50
C ASP A 9 -4.25 4.92 12.16
N LYS A 10 -4.64 3.68 11.92
CA LYS A 10 -3.93 2.52 12.47
C LYS A 10 -2.50 2.44 11.96
N LEU A 11 -2.29 2.77 10.69
CA LEU A 11 -0.97 2.72 10.06
C LEU A 11 -0.14 3.97 10.32
N ASP A 12 -0.73 4.98 10.98
CA ASP A 12 -0.09 6.27 11.24
C ASP A 12 0.28 6.99 9.93
N ILE A 13 -0.58 6.85 8.92
CA ILE A 13 -0.39 7.48 7.61
C ILE A 13 -1.15 8.81 7.59
N HIS A 14 -0.42 9.89 7.28
CA HIS A 14 -0.98 11.24 7.21
C HIS A 14 -1.03 11.79 5.79
N GLU A 15 -0.40 11.11 4.85
CA GLU A 15 -0.41 11.50 3.45
C GLU A 15 -1.80 11.31 2.84
N VAL A 16 -2.16 12.21 1.93
CA VAL A 16 -3.46 12.18 1.26
C VAL A 16 -3.39 11.34 0.00
N GLY A 17 -4.39 10.50 -0.19
CA GLY A 17 -4.51 9.67 -1.37
C GLY A 17 -5.84 9.90 -2.08
N THR A 18 -6.05 9.14 -3.14
CA THR A 18 -7.30 9.16 -3.90
C THR A 18 -7.73 7.74 -4.24
N TYR A 19 -9.03 7.57 -4.44
CA TYR A 19 -9.56 6.29 -4.89
C TYR A 19 -9.41 6.14 -6.39
N LYS A 20 -8.86 4.99 -6.82
CA LYS A 20 -8.81 4.59 -8.23
C LYS A 20 -9.32 3.16 -8.32
N ASN A 21 -10.49 2.99 -8.88
CA ASN A 21 -11.17 1.69 -8.94
C ASN A 21 -11.39 1.16 -7.52
N HIS A 22 -10.75 0.05 -7.18
CA HIS A 22 -10.89 -0.60 -5.87
C HIS A 22 -9.74 -0.29 -4.92
N PHE A 23 -8.84 0.61 -5.32
CA PHE A 23 -7.65 0.94 -4.54
C PHE A 23 -7.68 2.36 -4.02
N TYR A 24 -7.17 2.53 -2.82
CA TYR A 24 -6.82 3.84 -2.31
C TYR A 24 -5.32 4.05 -2.58
N VAL A 25 -4.98 5.04 -3.40
CA VAL A 25 -3.62 5.26 -3.89
C VAL A 25 -3.03 6.50 -3.22
N ILE A 26 -1.89 6.34 -2.58
CA ILE A 26 -1.17 7.41 -1.90
C ILE A 26 0.15 7.64 -2.63
N PRO A 27 0.31 8.75 -3.38
CA PRO A 27 1.59 9.04 -4.01
C PRO A 27 2.62 9.49 -2.96
N LEU A 28 3.87 9.08 -3.17
CA LEU A 28 4.99 9.48 -2.32
C LEU A 28 5.88 10.41 -3.12
N LYS A 29 6.50 11.37 -2.45
CA LYS A 29 7.27 12.44 -3.13
C LYS A 29 8.56 11.93 -3.76
N ASP A 30 9.29 11.09 -3.02
CA ASP A 30 10.64 10.69 -3.38
C ASP A 30 11.03 9.40 -2.64
N SER A 31 12.26 8.96 -2.84
CA SER A 31 12.77 7.76 -2.19
C SER A 31 12.88 7.89 -0.68
N ASN A 32 13.03 9.10 -0.15
CA ASN A 32 13.04 9.31 1.30
C ASN A 32 11.66 9.07 1.90
N ASP A 33 10.61 9.56 1.25
CA ASP A 33 9.25 9.29 1.67
C ASP A 33 8.91 7.81 1.55
N TYR A 34 9.42 7.15 0.51
CA TYR A 34 9.27 5.70 0.35
C TYR A 34 9.88 4.96 1.54
N ALA A 35 11.10 5.33 1.94
CA ALA A 35 11.77 4.69 3.08
C ALA A 35 11.02 4.92 4.38
N ARG A 36 10.51 6.13 4.60
CA ARG A 36 9.69 6.44 5.78
C ARG A 36 8.39 5.64 5.80
N MET A 37 7.75 5.53 4.64
CA MET A 37 6.51 4.73 4.51
C MET A 37 6.78 3.26 4.79
N TYR A 38 7.85 2.72 4.25
CA TYR A 38 8.25 1.34 4.52
C TYR A 38 8.41 1.09 6.04
N THR A 39 9.15 1.97 6.71
CA THR A 39 9.37 1.84 8.16
C THR A 39 8.05 1.89 8.94
N LYS A 40 7.16 2.79 8.54
CA LYS A 40 5.86 2.96 9.16
C LYS A 40 4.98 1.72 8.97
N LEU A 41 4.94 1.18 7.76
CA LEU A 41 4.18 -0.03 7.45
C LEU A 41 4.76 -1.26 8.18
N ASP A 42 6.08 -1.37 8.20
CA ASP A 42 6.75 -2.48 8.87
C ASP A 42 6.47 -2.48 10.38
N LYS A 43 6.31 -1.31 10.95
CA LYS A 43 6.00 -1.15 12.38
C LYS A 43 4.52 -1.43 12.70
N ASN A 44 3.62 -1.05 11.82
CA ASN A 44 2.17 -1.00 12.10
C ASN A 44 1.34 -2.05 11.37
N ALA A 45 1.95 -2.80 10.46
CA ALA A 45 1.28 -3.84 9.69
C ALA A 45 2.14 -5.10 9.65
N ILE A 46 1.59 -6.16 9.08
CA ILE A 46 2.28 -7.45 8.99
C ILE A 46 2.89 -7.57 7.60
N ASN A 47 4.22 -7.63 7.52
CA ASN A 47 4.93 -7.91 6.29
C ASN A 47 4.84 -9.42 6.04
N THR A 48 4.27 -9.80 4.92
CA THR A 48 4.02 -11.21 4.60
C THR A 48 4.30 -11.48 3.13
N GLU A 49 4.18 -12.74 2.72
CA GLU A 49 4.43 -13.13 1.34
C GLU A 49 3.39 -12.54 0.39
N PHE A 50 3.83 -12.22 -0.83
CA PHE A 50 2.92 -11.75 -1.87
C PHE A 50 1.85 -12.79 -2.15
N PRO A 51 0.58 -12.39 -2.19
CA PRO A 51 -0.48 -13.28 -2.65
C PRO A 51 -0.33 -13.54 -4.15
N GLU A 52 -0.87 -14.67 -4.61
CA GLU A 52 -0.75 -15.05 -6.02
C GLU A 52 -1.31 -13.99 -6.97
N PHE A 53 -2.42 -13.35 -6.60
CA PHE A 53 -3.01 -12.33 -7.46
C PHE A 53 -2.10 -11.13 -7.69
N ALA A 54 -1.24 -10.81 -6.73
CA ALA A 54 -0.33 -9.67 -6.83
C ALA A 54 0.85 -9.95 -7.77
N LYS A 55 1.15 -11.23 -8.02
CA LYS A 55 2.25 -11.63 -8.91
C LYS A 55 1.93 -11.40 -10.38
N ASN A 56 0.65 -11.21 -10.70
CA ASN A 56 0.18 -11.04 -12.08
C ASN A 56 -0.04 -9.58 -12.48
N THR A 57 0.54 -8.64 -11.75
CA THR A 57 0.43 -7.22 -12.07
C THR A 57 1.25 -6.92 -13.31
N ASN A 58 0.59 -6.51 -14.40
CA ASN A 58 1.21 -6.28 -15.71
C ASN A 58 1.73 -4.86 -15.89
N GLU A 59 2.30 -4.27 -14.86
CA GLU A 59 2.90 -2.95 -14.97
C GLU A 59 4.37 -3.12 -15.33
N SER A 60 4.74 -2.75 -16.58
CA SER A 60 6.06 -3.05 -17.13
C SER A 60 7.22 -2.38 -16.41
N THR A 61 7.00 -1.20 -15.85
CA THR A 61 8.05 -0.42 -15.18
C THR A 61 7.83 -0.28 -13.68
N THR A 62 6.60 -0.45 -13.20
CA THR A 62 6.27 -0.32 -11.79
C THR A 62 6.28 -1.69 -11.13
N LYS A 63 6.96 -1.78 -10.01
CA LYS A 63 7.09 -3.05 -9.28
C LYS A 63 6.52 -2.93 -7.88
N ILE A 64 5.81 -3.98 -7.47
CA ILE A 64 5.45 -4.14 -6.06
C ILE A 64 6.73 -4.55 -5.34
N THR A 65 7.20 -3.69 -4.46
CA THR A 65 8.44 -3.93 -3.74
C THR A 65 8.21 -4.57 -2.38
N ASN A 66 7.05 -4.32 -1.78
CA ASN A 66 6.68 -4.91 -0.49
C ASN A 66 5.17 -5.06 -0.40
N TYR A 67 4.76 -6.02 0.40
CA TYR A 67 3.36 -6.31 0.66
C TYR A 67 3.14 -6.43 2.17
N PHE A 68 2.09 -5.80 2.65
CA PHE A 68 1.71 -5.84 4.06
C PHE A 68 0.22 -6.12 4.19
N GLU A 69 -0.16 -6.65 5.34
CA GLU A 69 -1.57 -6.83 5.69
C GLU A 69 -1.86 -6.13 7.01
N THR A 70 -3.06 -5.62 7.14
CA THR A 70 -3.58 -5.15 8.41
C THR A 70 -5.06 -5.49 8.50
N GLU A 71 -5.56 -5.56 9.73
CA GLU A 71 -6.98 -5.83 9.98
C GLU A 71 -7.57 -4.69 10.79
N VAL A 72 -8.70 -4.19 10.34
CA VAL A 72 -9.47 -3.16 11.04
C VAL A 72 -10.92 -3.60 11.05
N GLU A 73 -11.50 -3.71 12.25
CA GLU A 73 -12.90 -4.10 12.42
C GLU A 73 -13.28 -5.40 11.69
N ASN A 74 -12.42 -6.39 11.80
CA ASN A 74 -12.57 -7.73 11.21
C ASN A 74 -12.50 -7.76 9.68
N VAL A 75 -12.02 -6.68 9.06
CA VAL A 75 -11.79 -6.62 7.62
C VAL A 75 -10.30 -6.56 7.37
N THR A 76 -9.81 -7.43 6.50
CA THR A 76 -8.40 -7.46 6.11
C THR A 76 -8.15 -6.50 4.96
N TYR A 77 -7.09 -5.73 5.07
CA TYR A 77 -6.65 -4.81 4.03
C TYR A 77 -5.29 -5.22 3.52
N ASP A 78 -5.16 -5.23 2.20
CA ASP A 78 -3.90 -5.50 1.52
C ASP A 78 -3.23 -4.16 1.21
N ILE A 79 -1.94 -4.06 1.51
CA ILE A 79 -1.17 -2.85 1.34
C ILE A 79 0.03 -3.17 0.46
N PHE A 80 0.10 -2.50 -0.68
CA PHE A 80 1.17 -2.71 -1.67
C PHE A 80 2.03 -1.47 -1.74
N LEU A 81 3.31 -1.63 -1.55
CA LEU A 81 4.30 -0.57 -1.72
C LEU A 81 4.94 -0.72 -3.09
N PHE A 82 4.83 0.31 -3.91
CA PHE A 82 5.30 0.31 -5.29
C PHE A 82 6.45 1.28 -5.47
N ALA A 83 7.39 0.88 -6.34
CA ALA A 83 8.45 1.77 -6.80
C ALA A 83 8.67 1.57 -8.29
N ASP A 84 8.60 2.65 -9.04
CA ASP A 84 9.01 2.72 -10.43
C ASP A 84 10.33 3.48 -10.46
N PHE A 85 11.43 2.75 -10.53
CA PHE A 85 12.76 3.35 -10.46
C PHE A 85 13.14 4.11 -11.72
N ASN A 86 12.50 3.79 -12.85
CA ASN A 86 12.74 4.49 -14.10
C ASN A 86 12.13 5.89 -14.11
N GLU A 87 10.96 6.03 -13.51
CA GLU A 87 10.22 7.29 -13.45
C GLU A 87 10.41 8.03 -12.12
N ASP A 88 11.21 7.47 -11.21
CA ASP A 88 11.38 7.99 -9.85
C ASP A 88 10.01 8.22 -9.18
N ALA A 89 9.11 7.26 -9.38
CA ALA A 89 7.75 7.33 -8.86
C ALA A 89 7.52 6.27 -7.80
N TYR A 90 6.96 6.69 -6.67
CA TYR A 90 6.72 5.82 -5.52
C TYR A 90 5.30 6.04 -5.02
N TYR A 91 4.62 4.97 -4.64
CA TYR A 91 3.25 5.08 -4.14
C TYR A 91 2.84 3.84 -3.34
N VAL A 92 1.75 3.99 -2.59
CA VAL A 92 1.13 2.91 -1.82
C VAL A 92 -0.26 2.68 -2.37
N LYS A 93 -0.65 1.43 -2.51
CA LYS A 93 -2.03 1.06 -2.82
C LYS A 93 -2.59 0.25 -1.66
N ILE A 94 -3.77 0.62 -1.21
CA ILE A 94 -4.49 -0.09 -0.15
C ILE A 94 -5.80 -0.59 -0.72
N ALA A 95 -6.07 -1.87 -0.53
CA ALA A 95 -7.29 -2.51 -1.00
C ALA A 95 -7.94 -3.31 0.11
N GLU A 96 -9.26 -3.26 0.18
CA GLU A 96 -10.02 -4.15 1.04
C GLU A 96 -10.03 -5.53 0.41
N ARG A 97 -9.66 -6.55 1.19
CA ARG A 97 -9.65 -7.92 0.69
C ARG A 97 -11.10 -8.42 0.56
N GLU A 98 -11.42 -8.89 -0.61
CA GLU A 98 -12.69 -9.54 -0.85
C GLU A 98 -12.55 -11.05 -0.61
N ASP A 99 -13.43 -11.57 0.22
CA ASP A 99 -13.47 -13.00 0.49
C ASP A 99 -14.41 -13.71 -0.48
#